data_5803af191c6ca4f8a62d80b9ec52230d
#
_entry.id   5803af191c6ca4f8a62d80b9ec52230d
#
_cell.length_a   1.000
_cell.length_b   1.000
_cell.length_c   1.000
_cell.angle_alpha   90.00
_cell.angle_beta   90.00
_cell.angle_gamma   90.00
#
_symmetry.space_group_name_H-M   'P 1'
#
loop_
_entity.id
_entity.type
_entity.pdbx_description
1 polymer ?
#
loop_
_entity_poly.entity_id
_entity_poly.type
_entity_poly.pdbx_seq_one_letter_code
_entity_poly.pdbx_strand_id
1 'polypeptide(L)'
;MQLPSRLSTSTLGDLLGALYREKTTGLLELCELRTPSGSTVPGRQHRIQLFSGLVTAVETPLRVPRLGEILAQDGSAPGPSIQRLASLVAAHRGRRTGEVLVAAGLVPESAVERALRIQLRARLEALFAIEEATICFHTA
;
A
#
# COMPACT_ATOMS: atom_id res chain seq x y z
N MET A 1 7.43 -5.10 23.28
CA MET A 1 7.11 -6.26 22.39
C MET A 1 8.29 -6.53 21.49
N GLN A 2 8.67 -7.78 21.41
CA GLN A 2 9.78 -8.18 20.53
C GLN A 2 9.22 -8.79 19.24
N LEU A 3 9.54 -8.19 18.09
CA LEU A 3 9.10 -8.68 16.79
C LEU A 3 10.11 -9.67 16.21
N PRO A 4 9.65 -10.65 15.42
CA PRO A 4 10.58 -11.51 14.70
C PRO A 4 11.38 -10.70 13.69
N SER A 5 12.59 -11.16 13.39
CA SER A 5 13.46 -10.49 12.42
C SER A 5 13.21 -10.95 10.98
N ARG A 6 12.47 -12.04 10.79
CA ARG A 6 12.20 -12.62 9.47
C ARG A 6 10.75 -13.09 9.35
N LEU A 7 10.16 -12.86 8.18
CA LEU A 7 8.80 -13.25 7.87
C LEU A 7 8.60 -14.77 7.89
N SER A 8 9.65 -15.55 7.55
CA SER A 8 9.59 -17.01 7.56
C SER A 8 9.33 -17.61 8.94
N THR A 9 9.55 -16.86 10.02
CA THR A 9 9.31 -17.30 11.40
C THR A 9 7.93 -16.90 11.91
N SER A 10 7.23 -16.04 11.17
CA SER A 10 5.89 -15.54 11.53
C SER A 10 5.19 -15.07 10.27
N THR A 11 3.88 -15.27 10.21
CA THR A 11 3.10 -14.76 9.08
C THR A 11 2.88 -13.25 9.24
N LEU A 12 2.71 -12.56 8.12
CA LEU A 12 2.41 -11.13 8.13
C LEU A 12 1.14 -10.83 8.93
N GLY A 13 0.13 -11.68 8.85
CA GLY A 13 -1.12 -11.53 9.61
C GLY A 13 -0.88 -11.57 11.11
N ASP A 14 -0.06 -12.50 11.60
CA ASP A 14 0.29 -12.59 13.03
C ASP A 14 1.06 -11.34 13.48
N LEU A 15 1.99 -10.88 12.66
CA LEU A 15 2.77 -9.68 12.93
C LEU A 15 1.88 -8.43 13.03
N LEU A 16 1.00 -8.23 12.06
CA LEU A 16 0.07 -7.11 12.05
C LEU A 16 -0.93 -7.21 13.21
N GLY A 17 -1.38 -8.41 13.54
CA GLY A 17 -2.26 -8.66 14.68
C GLY A 17 -1.62 -8.28 16.00
N ALA A 18 -0.33 -8.60 16.17
CA ALA A 18 0.42 -8.22 17.37
C ALA A 18 0.56 -6.71 17.49
N LEU A 19 0.90 -6.04 16.40
CA LEU A 19 1.02 -4.57 16.34
C LEU A 19 -0.33 -3.90 16.63
N TYR A 20 -1.41 -4.49 16.18
CA TYR A 20 -2.77 -4.00 16.44
C TYR A 20 -3.12 -4.10 17.93
N ARG A 21 -2.84 -5.23 18.55
CA ARG A 21 -3.13 -5.45 19.98
C ARG A 21 -2.33 -4.49 20.87
N GLU A 22 -1.09 -4.20 20.49
CA GLU A 22 -0.23 -3.29 21.25
C GLU A 22 -0.47 -1.81 20.88
N LYS A 23 -1.35 -1.53 19.94
CA LYS A 23 -1.67 -0.19 19.44
C LYS A 23 -0.41 0.58 19.06
N THR A 24 0.49 -0.08 18.37
CA THR A 24 1.81 0.46 18.04
C THR A 24 1.72 1.46 16.90
N THR A 25 2.47 2.56 17.01
CA THR A 25 2.60 3.55 15.95
C THR A 25 4.05 3.52 15.43
N GLY A 26 4.20 3.45 14.12
CA GLY A 26 5.52 3.43 13.52
C GLY A 26 5.50 2.92 12.08
N LEU A 27 6.69 2.56 11.59
CA LEU A 27 6.92 2.10 10.24
C LEU A 27 7.47 0.67 10.26
N LEU A 28 6.75 -0.24 9.63
CA LEU A 28 7.19 -1.62 9.41
C LEU A 28 7.81 -1.73 8.03
N GLU A 29 9.06 -2.13 7.96
CA GLU A 29 9.76 -2.35 6.71
C GLU A 29 9.96 -3.84 6.46
N LEU A 30 9.62 -4.30 5.26
CA LEU A 30 9.84 -5.65 4.79
C LEU A 30 10.79 -5.61 3.61
N CYS A 31 11.89 -6.36 3.67
CA CYS A 31 12.80 -6.52 2.56
C CYS A 31 12.77 -7.98 2.12
N GLU A 32 12.26 -8.25 0.93
CA GLU A 32 12.20 -9.61 0.41
C GLU A 32 13.61 -10.19 0.28
N LEU A 33 13.73 -11.49 0.56
CA LEU A 33 14.96 -12.23 0.38
C LEU A 33 14.85 -13.08 -0.88
N ARG A 34 15.89 -13.00 -1.71
CA ARG A 34 15.98 -13.77 -2.96
C ARG A 34 17.21 -14.67 -2.90
N THR A 35 17.09 -15.85 -3.51
CA THR A 35 18.18 -16.83 -3.52
C THR A 35 18.46 -17.27 -4.96
N PRO A 36 18.95 -16.37 -5.85
CA PRO A 36 19.07 -16.67 -7.26
C PRO A 36 20.13 -17.71 -7.60
N SER A 37 21.18 -17.86 -6.81
CA SER A 37 22.29 -18.80 -7.09
C SER A 37 22.82 -19.45 -5.82
N GLY A 38 21.93 -19.78 -4.90
CA GLY A 38 22.28 -20.33 -3.60
C GLY A 38 22.73 -19.31 -2.57
N SER A 39 22.99 -18.07 -2.98
CA SER A 39 23.31 -16.95 -2.08
C SER A 39 22.07 -16.09 -1.85
N THR A 40 21.79 -15.76 -0.59
CA THR A 40 20.67 -14.90 -0.24
C THR A 40 21.03 -13.44 -0.47
N VAL A 41 20.24 -12.74 -1.28
CA VAL A 41 20.43 -11.31 -1.57
C VAL A 41 19.13 -10.53 -1.29
N PRO A 42 19.24 -9.22 -0.97
CA PRO A 42 18.05 -8.39 -0.78
C PRO A 42 17.23 -8.27 -2.07
N GLY A 43 15.91 -8.30 -1.93
CA GLY A 43 15.00 -8.09 -3.04
C GLY A 43 14.21 -6.78 -2.88
N ARG A 44 12.92 -6.83 -3.24
CA ARG A 44 12.05 -5.66 -3.17
C ARG A 44 11.79 -5.23 -1.74
N GLN A 45 11.64 -3.93 -1.53
CA GLN A 45 11.33 -3.35 -0.23
C GLN A 45 9.89 -2.88 -0.17
N HIS A 46 9.25 -3.10 0.97
CA HIS A 46 7.87 -2.71 1.22
C HIS A 46 7.80 -2.02 2.57
N ARG A 47 6.91 -1.04 2.70
CA ARG A 47 6.71 -0.29 3.93
C ARG A 47 5.25 -0.25 4.31
N ILE A 48 4.98 -0.50 5.58
CA ILE A 48 3.63 -0.42 6.13
C ILE A 48 3.66 0.60 7.26
N GLN A 49 2.88 1.66 7.11
CA GLN A 49 2.76 2.69 8.13
C GLN A 49 1.60 2.35 9.05
N LEU A 50 1.83 2.41 10.37
CA LEU A 50 0.83 2.11 11.37
C LEU A 50 0.62 3.32 12.29
N PHE A 51 -0.64 3.54 12.65
CA PHE A 51 -1.02 4.52 13.66
C PHE A 51 -1.96 3.86 14.65
N SER A 52 -1.55 3.79 15.92
CA SER A 52 -2.31 3.11 16.99
C SER A 52 -2.73 1.69 16.61
N GLY A 53 -1.85 0.96 15.94
CA GLY A 53 -2.06 -0.42 15.51
C GLY A 53 -2.82 -0.59 14.20
N LEU A 54 -3.29 0.51 13.59
CA LEU A 54 -4.02 0.47 12.33
C LEU A 54 -3.12 0.81 11.15
N VAL A 55 -3.24 0.05 10.07
CA VAL A 55 -2.51 0.32 8.84
C VAL A 55 -3.09 1.58 8.18
N THR A 56 -2.25 2.60 8.00
CA THR A 56 -2.65 3.88 7.40
C THR A 56 -2.10 4.09 6.00
N ALA A 57 -0.99 3.42 5.66
CA ALA A 57 -0.40 3.51 4.33
C ALA A 57 0.43 2.28 4.04
N VAL A 58 0.52 1.89 2.78
CA VAL A 58 1.38 0.82 2.28
C VAL A 58 2.11 1.31 1.06
N GLU A 59 3.45 1.23 1.08
CA GLU A 59 4.29 1.50 -0.06
C GLU A 59 4.87 0.18 -0.55
N THR A 60 4.66 -0.14 -1.82
CA THR A 60 5.15 -1.38 -2.41
C THR A 60 5.37 -1.21 -3.90
N PRO A 61 6.44 -1.80 -4.47
CA PRO A 61 6.62 -1.86 -5.91
C PRO A 61 5.74 -2.94 -6.59
N LEU A 62 5.00 -3.73 -5.81
CA LEU A 62 4.10 -4.73 -6.36
C LEU A 62 2.98 -4.07 -7.15
N ARG A 63 2.60 -4.71 -8.24
CA ARG A 63 1.55 -4.18 -9.10
C ARG A 63 0.18 -4.35 -8.42
N VAL A 64 -0.48 -3.23 -8.20
CA VAL A 64 -1.84 -3.17 -7.66
C VAL A 64 -2.67 -2.22 -8.51
N PRO A 65 -4.00 -2.32 -8.50
CA PRO A 65 -4.85 -1.40 -9.24
C PRO A 65 -4.58 0.05 -8.84
N ARG A 66 -4.50 0.92 -9.83
CA ARG A 66 -4.36 2.36 -9.61
C ARG A 66 -5.71 2.97 -9.25
N LEU A 67 -5.68 4.13 -8.61
CA LEU A 67 -6.89 4.83 -8.17
C LEU A 67 -7.87 5.05 -9.33
N GLY A 68 -7.40 5.49 -10.48
CA GLY A 68 -8.24 5.68 -11.66
C GLY A 68 -8.89 4.40 -12.16
N GLU A 69 -8.19 3.28 -12.11
CA GLU A 69 -8.72 1.98 -12.48
C GLU A 69 -9.85 1.54 -11.55
N ILE A 70 -9.66 1.75 -10.24
CA ILE A 70 -10.67 1.42 -9.23
C ILE A 70 -11.93 2.26 -9.44
N LEU A 71 -11.77 3.56 -9.67
CA LEU A 71 -12.87 4.47 -9.93
C LEU A 71 -13.64 4.10 -11.21
N ALA A 72 -12.91 3.68 -12.25
CA ALA A 72 -13.53 3.23 -13.49
C ALA A 72 -14.35 1.95 -13.29
N GLN A 73 -13.84 1.01 -12.50
CA GLN A 73 -14.52 -0.27 -12.24
C GLN A 73 -15.80 -0.10 -11.43
N ASP A 74 -15.83 0.86 -10.50
CA ASP A 74 -17.03 1.08 -9.68
C ASP A 74 -18.04 2.03 -10.33
N GLY A 75 -17.76 2.52 -11.53
CA GLY A 75 -18.63 3.41 -12.28
C GLY A 75 -18.57 4.87 -11.87
N SER A 76 -17.71 5.24 -10.94
CA SER A 76 -17.55 6.63 -10.47
C SER A 76 -16.83 7.50 -11.49
N ALA A 77 -16.00 6.90 -12.35
CA ALA A 77 -15.30 7.59 -13.43
C ALA A 77 -15.48 6.78 -14.73
N PRO A 78 -16.30 7.22 -15.69
CA PRO A 78 -16.48 6.53 -16.98
C PRO A 78 -15.17 6.41 -17.74
N GLY A 79 -15.04 5.36 -18.56
CA GLY A 79 -13.84 5.04 -19.32
C GLY A 79 -13.20 6.21 -20.07
N PRO A 80 -13.97 7.07 -20.79
CA PRO A 80 -13.41 8.26 -21.44
C PRO A 80 -12.73 9.25 -20.49
N SER A 81 -13.14 9.27 -19.22
CA SER A 81 -12.55 10.15 -18.19
C SER A 81 -11.15 9.69 -17.79
N ILE A 82 -10.80 8.42 -17.98
CA ILE A 82 -9.49 7.90 -17.58
C ILE A 82 -8.35 8.61 -18.30
N GLN A 83 -8.50 8.87 -19.61
CA GLN A 83 -7.50 9.59 -20.39
C GLN A 83 -7.36 11.04 -19.92
N ARG A 84 -8.48 11.68 -19.57
CA ARG A 84 -8.48 13.01 -18.98
C ARG A 84 -7.79 13.02 -17.62
N LEU A 85 -8.01 11.97 -16.82
CA LEU A 85 -7.35 11.78 -15.53
C LEU A 85 -5.85 11.70 -15.66
N ALA A 86 -5.35 10.90 -16.60
CA ALA A 86 -3.92 10.75 -16.83
C ALA A 86 -3.27 12.09 -17.20
N SER A 87 -3.94 12.88 -18.06
CA SER A 87 -3.47 14.21 -18.44
C SER A 87 -3.46 15.18 -17.27
N LEU A 88 -4.50 15.17 -16.45
CA LEU A 88 -4.59 16.03 -15.25
C LEU A 88 -3.54 15.69 -14.21
N VAL A 89 -3.31 14.41 -13.96
CA VAL A 89 -2.28 13.97 -13.01
C VAL A 89 -0.89 14.39 -13.50
N ALA A 90 -0.64 14.25 -14.79
CA ALA A 90 0.63 14.69 -15.39
C ALA A 90 0.84 16.20 -15.28
N ALA A 91 -0.24 17.00 -15.40
CA ALA A 91 -0.19 18.45 -15.28
C ALA A 91 -0.04 18.97 -13.86
N HIS A 92 -0.43 18.16 -12.86
CA HIS A 92 -0.45 18.56 -11.44
C HIS A 92 0.53 17.74 -10.62
N ARG A 93 1.79 17.73 -11.04
CA ARG A 93 2.87 17.03 -10.32
C ARG A 93 2.96 17.52 -8.88
N GLY A 94 3.10 16.58 -7.94
CA GLY A 94 3.20 16.87 -6.51
C GLY A 94 1.86 16.90 -5.77
N ARG A 95 0.73 16.88 -6.47
CA ARG A 95 -0.59 16.73 -5.86
C ARG A 95 -1.04 15.27 -5.93
N ARG A 96 -1.77 14.84 -4.92
CA ARG A 96 -2.33 13.49 -4.91
C ARG A 96 -3.40 13.36 -5.99
N THR A 97 -3.41 12.21 -6.65
CA THR A 97 -4.36 11.93 -7.74
C THR A 97 -5.81 12.21 -7.31
N GLY A 98 -6.21 11.75 -6.11
CA GLY A 98 -7.57 11.96 -5.62
C GLY A 98 -7.93 13.44 -5.46
N GLU A 99 -7.00 14.26 -4.97
CA GLU A 99 -7.20 15.71 -4.84
C GLU A 99 -7.42 16.38 -6.19
N VAL A 100 -6.64 15.99 -7.19
CA VAL A 100 -6.76 16.51 -8.56
C VAL A 100 -8.13 16.17 -9.15
N LEU A 101 -8.59 14.93 -8.94
CA LEU A 101 -9.87 14.47 -9.48
C LEU A 101 -11.07 15.19 -8.86
N VAL A 102 -11.04 15.41 -7.56
CA VAL A 102 -12.10 16.13 -6.86
C VAL A 102 -12.10 17.60 -7.27
N ALA A 103 -10.93 18.23 -7.33
CA ALA A 103 -10.80 19.62 -7.73
C ALA A 103 -11.27 19.87 -9.17
N ALA A 104 -11.09 18.89 -10.06
CA ALA A 104 -11.54 18.95 -11.45
C ALA A 104 -13.03 18.65 -11.61
N GLY A 105 -13.73 18.27 -10.53
CA GLY A 105 -15.16 17.92 -10.59
C GLY A 105 -15.46 16.60 -11.31
N LEU A 106 -14.46 15.75 -11.50
CA LEU A 106 -14.63 14.49 -12.22
C LEU A 106 -15.23 13.38 -11.38
N VAL A 107 -14.95 13.39 -10.06
CA VAL A 107 -15.49 12.41 -9.12
C VAL A 107 -15.81 13.08 -7.79
N PRO A 108 -16.81 12.58 -7.05
CA PRO A 108 -17.10 13.07 -5.70
C PRO A 108 -16.02 12.60 -4.72
N GLU A 109 -15.83 13.38 -3.66
CA GLU A 109 -14.86 13.09 -2.61
C GLU A 109 -15.09 11.73 -1.96
N SER A 110 -16.36 11.35 -1.72
CA SER A 110 -16.72 10.05 -1.15
C SER A 110 -16.28 8.87 -2.01
N ALA A 111 -16.32 9.01 -3.33
CA ALA A 111 -15.86 7.99 -4.25
C ALA A 111 -14.34 7.83 -4.17
N VAL A 112 -13.59 8.92 -4.06
CA VAL A 112 -12.14 8.91 -3.89
C VAL A 112 -11.76 8.25 -2.58
N GLU A 113 -12.41 8.59 -1.49
CA GLU A 113 -12.15 7.99 -0.17
C GLU A 113 -12.37 6.48 -0.19
N ARG A 114 -13.46 6.02 -0.82
CA ARG A 114 -13.74 4.60 -0.97
C ARG A 114 -12.67 3.91 -1.81
N ALA A 115 -12.27 4.51 -2.93
CA ALA A 115 -11.26 3.96 -3.81
C ALA A 115 -9.89 3.90 -3.15
N LEU A 116 -9.52 4.88 -2.33
CA LEU A 116 -8.28 4.88 -1.57
C LEU A 116 -8.24 3.73 -0.55
N ARG A 117 -9.37 3.44 0.10
CA ARG A 117 -9.48 2.29 1.02
C ARG A 117 -9.32 0.97 0.28
N ILE A 118 -9.94 0.85 -0.90
CA ILE A 118 -9.79 -0.35 -1.75
C ILE A 118 -8.34 -0.51 -2.18
N GLN A 119 -7.68 0.57 -2.59
CA GLN A 119 -6.28 0.55 -3.00
C GLN A 119 -5.35 0.15 -1.87
N LEU A 120 -5.55 0.72 -0.68
CA LEU A 120 -4.78 0.39 0.51
C LEU A 120 -4.90 -1.11 0.83
N ARG A 121 -6.12 -1.61 0.81
CA ARG A 121 -6.39 -3.03 1.06
C ARG A 121 -5.73 -3.92 0.00
N ALA A 122 -5.81 -3.54 -1.28
CA ALA A 122 -5.18 -4.29 -2.35
C ALA A 122 -3.65 -4.35 -2.19
N ARG A 123 -3.03 -3.23 -1.81
CA ARG A 123 -1.59 -3.20 -1.53
C ARG A 123 -1.22 -4.09 -0.36
N LEU A 124 -1.99 -4.03 0.72
CA LEU A 124 -1.75 -4.86 1.90
C LEU A 124 -1.92 -6.35 1.57
N GLU A 125 -2.99 -6.70 0.86
CA GLU A 125 -3.23 -8.09 0.45
C GLU A 125 -2.10 -8.63 -0.44
N ALA A 126 -1.53 -7.81 -1.31
CA ALA A 126 -0.41 -8.21 -2.16
C ALA A 126 0.82 -8.62 -1.33
N LEU A 127 1.01 -8.00 -0.16
CA LEU A 127 2.14 -8.32 0.72
C LEU A 127 2.03 -9.70 1.36
N PHE A 128 0.81 -10.24 1.49
CA PHE A 128 0.62 -11.59 2.04
C PHE A 128 1.17 -12.70 1.15
N ALA A 129 1.49 -12.40 -0.10
CA ALA A 129 2.12 -13.35 -1.01
C ALA A 129 3.65 -13.46 -0.80
N ILE A 130 4.25 -12.59 -0.02
CA ILE A 130 5.69 -12.61 0.27
C ILE A 130 6.01 -13.81 1.16
N GLU A 131 6.92 -14.67 0.71
CA GLU A 131 7.27 -15.89 1.44
C GLU A 131 8.37 -15.63 2.47
N GLU A 132 9.44 -14.92 2.08
CA GLU A 132 10.56 -14.63 2.94
C GLU A 132 10.98 -13.16 2.85
N ALA A 133 11.15 -12.54 3.99
CA ALA A 133 11.60 -11.16 4.09
C ALA A 133 12.27 -10.90 5.44
N THR A 134 13.18 -9.94 5.47
CA THR A 134 13.64 -9.38 6.74
C THR A 134 12.64 -8.35 7.21
N ILE A 135 12.48 -8.26 8.53
CA ILE A 135 11.51 -7.37 9.16
C ILE A 135 12.27 -6.36 10.02
N CYS A 136 11.95 -5.09 9.83
CA CYS A 136 12.48 -4.02 10.66
C CYS A 136 11.34 -3.08 11.05
N PHE A 137 11.25 -2.73 12.31
CA PHE A 137 10.20 -1.84 12.80
C PHE A 137 10.82 -0.60 13.43
N HIS A 138 10.37 0.58 12.99
CA HIS A 138 10.80 1.87 13.50
C HIS A 138 9.64 2.52 14.26
N THR A 139 9.74 2.61 15.58
CA THR A 139 8.73 3.30 16.39
C THR A 139 8.77 4.80 16.12
N ALA A 140 7.60 5.38 16.09
CA ALA A 140 7.46 6.83 15.93
C ALA A 140 7.77 7.55 17.24
#